data_999207bacda6a3f8fa317c81320c091c
#
_entry.id   999207bacda6a3f8fa317c81320c091c
#
_cell.length_a   1.000
_cell.length_b   1.000
_cell.length_c   1.000
_cell.angle_alpha   90.00
_cell.angle_beta   90.00
_cell.angle_gamma   90.00
#
_symmetry.space_group_name_H-M   'P 1'
#
loop_
_entity.id
_entity.type
_entity.pdbx_description
1 polymer ?
#
loop_
_entity_poly.entity_id
_entity_poly.type
_entity_poly.pdbx_seq_one_letter_code
_entity_poly.pdbx_strand_id
1 'polypeptide(L)'
;MDVRRLYDPAAFLEAASPLLLEDEARHNLMLGIAATLRDEPSHYPAHRLWLVDDGLEVAGAALQTPPHNLVVARPCKDGAIEALATEIEDDLPGVNGAVPEAVRFAEAWAAKTGKKPRTTFAQGLFQLDRVESVSGVSGTLREAGVEDRELLIEWWQAFVEEALHESAVEPADHAVDHRLSAREAGVVIWDDETPVSFAAFGGPTPNGIRIGPVYTPPEHRRRGYASALTARLSSRLLETRRLCFLYTDLANPTSNKIYEQIGYRRVCDAAAIVFD
;
A
#
# COMPACT_ATOMS: atom_id res chain seq x y z
N MET A 1 18.19 21.54 8.33
CA MET A 1 16.95 20.76 8.45
C MET A 1 16.95 20.10 9.80
N ASP A 2 15.86 20.19 10.50
CA ASP A 2 15.68 19.62 11.83
C ASP A 2 14.75 18.40 11.73
N VAL A 3 15.17 17.25 12.26
CA VAL A 3 14.39 16.01 12.25
C VAL A 3 13.81 15.82 13.64
N ARG A 4 12.50 15.81 13.72
CA ARG A 4 11.81 15.58 14.99
C ARG A 4 10.98 14.31 14.97
N ARG A 5 10.96 13.60 16.10
CA ARG A 5 10.13 12.43 16.32
C ARG A 5 8.79 12.84 16.93
N LEU A 6 7.72 12.26 16.42
CA LEU A 6 6.38 12.40 16.98
C LEU A 6 5.92 11.07 17.56
N TYR A 7 4.99 11.15 18.50
CA TYR A 7 4.40 9.99 19.19
C TYR A 7 2.90 9.87 18.99
N ASP A 8 2.26 10.96 18.55
CA ASP A 8 0.82 11.02 18.28
C ASP A 8 0.57 10.96 16.77
N PRO A 9 -0.12 9.90 16.28
CA PRO A 9 -0.47 9.77 14.86
C PRO A 9 -1.39 10.90 14.34
N ALA A 10 -2.25 11.47 15.21
CA ALA A 10 -3.11 12.58 14.81
C ALA A 10 -2.28 13.84 14.57
N ALA A 11 -1.36 14.17 15.47
CA ALA A 11 -0.45 15.30 15.30
C ALA A 11 0.50 15.10 14.09
N PHE A 12 0.92 13.86 13.82
CA PHE A 12 1.71 13.56 12.62
C PHE A 12 0.90 13.84 11.35
N LEU A 13 -0.33 13.33 11.26
CA LEU A 13 -1.20 13.56 10.11
C LEU A 13 -1.49 15.05 9.91
N GLU A 14 -1.81 15.78 10.97
CA GLU A 14 -2.06 17.21 10.89
C GLU A 14 -0.86 17.96 10.31
N ALA A 15 0.34 17.71 10.84
CA ALA A 15 1.56 18.39 10.40
C ALA A 15 2.04 17.95 9.00
N ALA A 16 1.94 16.65 8.67
CA ALA A 16 2.43 16.10 7.41
C ALA A 16 1.44 16.29 6.23
N SER A 17 0.14 16.47 6.51
CA SER A 17 -0.89 16.52 5.46
C SER A 17 -0.62 17.54 4.35
N PRO A 18 -0.16 18.77 4.61
CA PRO A 18 0.16 19.69 3.53
C PRO A 18 1.15 19.10 2.52
N LEU A 19 2.23 18.49 3.00
CA LEU A 19 3.22 17.81 2.15
C LEU A 19 2.64 16.57 1.46
N LEU A 20 1.95 15.71 2.22
CA LEU A 20 1.51 14.42 1.71
C LEU A 20 0.39 14.55 0.67
N LEU A 21 -0.46 15.55 0.78
CA LEU A 21 -1.58 15.76 -0.12
C LEU A 21 -1.20 16.47 -1.43
N GLU A 22 0.02 17.00 -1.56
CA GLU A 22 0.53 17.48 -2.85
C GLU A 22 0.61 16.36 -3.90
N ASP A 23 0.86 15.11 -3.45
CA ASP A 23 0.85 13.91 -4.30
C ASP A 23 0.26 12.73 -3.50
N GLU A 24 -1.06 12.79 -3.27
CA GLU A 24 -1.78 11.83 -2.44
C GLU A 24 -1.60 10.39 -2.92
N ALA A 25 -1.56 10.19 -4.25
CA ALA A 25 -1.34 8.87 -4.82
C ALA A 25 0.02 8.31 -4.42
N ARG A 26 1.09 9.09 -4.54
CA ARG A 26 2.46 8.67 -4.16
C ARG A 26 2.57 8.39 -2.66
N HIS A 27 1.83 9.13 -1.86
CA HIS A 27 1.84 9.03 -0.41
C HIS A 27 0.73 8.15 0.19
N ASN A 28 -0.06 7.46 -0.65
CA ASN A 28 -1.22 6.69 -0.20
C ASN A 28 -0.90 5.65 0.90
N LEU A 29 0.29 5.02 0.83
CA LEU A 29 0.72 4.04 1.83
C LEU A 29 0.94 4.70 3.19
N MET A 30 1.67 5.82 3.23
CA MET A 30 1.93 6.56 4.46
C MET A 30 0.64 7.14 5.06
N LEU A 31 -0.19 7.76 4.24
CA LEU A 31 -1.49 8.31 4.66
C LEU A 31 -2.39 7.22 5.25
N GLY A 32 -2.50 6.07 4.57
CA GLY A 32 -3.32 4.96 5.02
C GLY A 32 -2.83 4.33 6.33
N ILE A 33 -1.51 4.12 6.48
CA ILE A 33 -0.94 3.60 7.73
C ILE A 33 -1.16 4.61 8.88
N ALA A 34 -0.90 5.89 8.65
CA ALA A 34 -1.07 6.91 9.67
C ALA A 34 -2.55 7.08 10.07
N ALA A 35 -3.49 6.95 9.14
CA ALA A 35 -4.92 6.92 9.44
C ALA A 35 -5.29 5.71 10.29
N THR A 36 -4.81 4.51 9.94
CA THR A 36 -5.01 3.29 10.75
C THR A 36 -4.44 3.45 12.15
N LEU A 37 -3.24 4.01 12.30
CA LEU A 37 -2.64 4.28 13.62
C LEU A 37 -3.49 5.21 14.48
N ARG A 38 -4.15 6.21 13.87
CA ARG A 38 -5.04 7.15 14.56
C ARG A 38 -6.36 6.50 14.96
N ASP A 39 -6.98 5.76 14.02
CA ASP A 39 -8.36 5.29 14.16
C ASP A 39 -8.47 3.90 14.78
N GLU A 40 -7.43 3.07 14.63
CA GLU A 40 -7.34 1.70 15.12
C GLU A 40 -5.97 1.46 15.82
N PRO A 41 -5.68 2.14 16.95
CA PRO A 41 -4.35 2.18 17.55
C PRO A 41 -3.82 0.80 18.00
N SER A 42 -4.70 -0.19 18.15
CA SER A 42 -4.32 -1.57 18.49
C SER A 42 -3.91 -2.43 17.29
N HIS A 43 -4.11 -1.95 16.06
CA HIS A 43 -3.79 -2.71 14.85
C HIS A 43 -2.28 -2.93 14.69
N TYR A 44 -1.48 -1.90 14.98
CA TYR A 44 -0.02 -2.03 14.99
C TYR A 44 0.52 -2.00 16.41
N PRO A 45 1.35 -2.97 16.83
CA PRO A 45 1.85 -3.05 18.22
C PRO A 45 2.79 -1.90 18.59
N ALA A 46 3.42 -1.28 17.58
CA ALA A 46 4.32 -0.14 17.75
C ALA A 46 4.38 0.72 16.50
N HIS A 47 4.71 1.99 16.68
CA HIS A 47 4.96 2.91 15.57
C HIS A 47 6.08 3.90 15.88
N ARG A 48 6.65 4.46 14.84
CA ARG A 48 7.67 5.50 14.87
C ARG A 48 7.37 6.51 13.77
N LEU A 49 7.36 7.79 14.11
CA LEU A 49 6.93 8.87 13.21
C LEU A 49 7.99 9.97 13.23
N TRP A 50 8.42 10.41 12.06
CA TRP A 50 9.41 11.49 11.91
C TRP A 50 8.94 12.54 10.91
N LEU A 51 9.22 13.78 11.23
CA LEU A 51 9.07 14.92 10.33
C LEU A 51 10.42 15.62 10.18
N VAL A 52 10.63 16.19 9.01
CA VAL A 52 11.75 17.05 8.70
C VAL A 52 11.22 18.47 8.51
N ASP A 53 11.70 19.41 9.31
CA ASP A 53 11.35 20.81 9.20
C ASP A 53 12.52 21.61 8.57
N ASP A 54 12.22 22.55 7.68
CA ASP A 54 13.23 23.48 7.13
C ASP A 54 13.22 24.85 7.83
N GLY A 55 12.41 24.98 8.90
CA GLY A 55 12.19 26.20 9.67
C GLY A 55 10.97 27.01 9.24
N LEU A 56 10.35 26.67 8.11
CA LEU A 56 9.13 27.30 7.58
C LEU A 56 7.99 26.30 7.45
N GLU A 57 8.29 25.11 6.95
CA GLU A 57 7.30 24.07 6.65
C GLU A 57 7.87 22.66 6.87
N VAL A 58 7.00 21.64 6.82
CA VAL A 58 7.41 20.24 6.83
C VAL A 58 7.99 19.89 5.46
N ALA A 59 9.30 19.67 5.42
CA ALA A 59 10.06 19.39 4.22
C ALA A 59 10.13 17.90 3.86
N GLY A 60 9.84 17.01 4.81
CA GLY A 60 9.87 15.57 4.63
C GLY A 60 9.16 14.83 5.75
N ALA A 61 8.78 13.59 5.50
CA ALA A 61 8.12 12.72 6.48
C ALA A 61 8.56 11.26 6.31
N ALA A 62 8.60 10.54 7.43
CA ALA A 62 8.79 9.09 7.44
C ALA A 62 7.98 8.45 8.56
N LEU A 63 7.54 7.22 8.37
CA LEU A 63 6.92 6.42 9.41
C LEU A 63 7.35 4.95 9.33
N GLN A 64 7.31 4.29 10.47
CA GLN A 64 7.52 2.86 10.57
C GLN A 64 6.53 2.24 11.54
N THR A 65 6.01 1.07 11.20
CA THR A 65 5.27 0.17 12.10
C THR A 65 6.07 -1.12 12.24
N PRO A 66 6.98 -1.20 13.23
CA PRO A 66 7.80 -2.40 13.40
C PRO A 66 6.96 -3.67 13.49
N PRO A 67 7.39 -4.79 12.85
CA PRO A 67 8.69 -5.05 12.21
C PRO A 67 8.80 -4.64 10.73
N HIS A 68 7.82 -3.92 10.17
CA HIS A 68 7.82 -3.52 8.77
C HIS A 68 8.91 -2.50 8.42
N ASN A 69 9.18 -2.36 7.14
CA ASN A 69 10.10 -1.35 6.60
C ASN A 69 9.64 0.08 6.91
N LEU A 70 10.60 0.99 6.96
CA LEU A 70 10.33 2.42 6.98
C LEU A 70 9.60 2.83 5.69
N VAL A 71 8.59 3.69 5.79
CA VAL A 71 7.98 4.35 4.63
C VAL A 71 8.46 5.80 4.59
N VAL A 72 8.99 6.24 3.45
CA VAL A 72 9.46 7.61 3.23
C VAL A 72 8.56 8.36 2.26
N ALA A 73 8.28 9.63 2.56
CA ALA A 73 7.55 10.52 1.67
C ALA A 73 8.49 11.16 0.64
N ARG A 74 7.92 11.63 -0.48
CA ARG A 74 8.61 12.57 -1.38
C ARG A 74 8.82 13.90 -0.64
N PRO A 75 10.06 14.36 -0.48
CA PRO A 75 10.32 15.63 0.16
C PRO A 75 9.98 16.80 -0.77
N CYS A 76 9.63 17.94 -0.19
CA CYS A 76 9.51 19.19 -0.94
C CYS A 76 10.83 19.98 -1.00
N LYS A 77 11.85 19.56 -0.25
CA LYS A 77 13.19 20.18 -0.22
C LYS A 77 14.29 19.15 -0.37
N ASP A 78 15.34 19.51 -1.09
CA ASP A 78 16.54 18.69 -1.19
C ASP A 78 17.23 18.56 0.19
N GLY A 79 17.78 17.36 0.43
CA GLY A 79 18.48 17.04 1.68
C GLY A 79 17.59 16.50 2.81
N ALA A 80 16.25 16.53 2.68
CA ALA A 80 15.36 16.04 3.74
C ALA A 80 15.44 14.51 3.92
N ILE A 81 15.65 13.76 2.85
CA ILE A 81 15.83 12.30 2.91
C ILE A 81 17.15 11.95 3.60
N GLU A 82 18.21 12.65 3.27
CA GLU A 82 19.54 12.48 3.86
C GLU A 82 19.55 12.87 5.34
N ALA A 83 18.80 13.92 5.72
CA ALA A 83 18.61 14.30 7.10
C ALA A 83 17.91 13.19 7.90
N LEU A 84 16.81 12.61 7.35
CA LEU A 84 16.14 11.45 7.97
C LEU A 84 17.11 10.28 8.17
N ALA A 85 17.86 9.91 7.13
CA ALA A 85 18.81 8.80 7.23
C ALA A 85 19.92 9.07 8.27
N THR A 86 20.34 10.33 8.43
CA THR A 86 21.35 10.72 9.39
C THR A 86 20.84 10.68 10.84
N GLU A 87 19.64 11.19 11.07
CA GLU A 87 19.11 11.39 12.44
C GLU A 87 18.38 10.16 13.01
N ILE A 88 17.82 9.28 12.15
CA ILE A 88 17.17 8.05 12.65
C ILE A 88 18.24 7.14 13.26
N GLU A 89 18.09 6.84 14.57
CA GLU A 89 18.99 5.96 15.33
C GLU A 89 18.44 4.53 15.45
N ASP A 90 17.16 4.34 15.16
CA ASP A 90 16.49 3.04 15.22
C ASP A 90 17.06 2.07 14.19
N ASP A 91 17.16 0.78 14.52
CA ASP A 91 17.51 -0.23 13.52
C ASP A 91 16.35 -0.44 12.56
N LEU A 92 16.64 -0.35 11.26
CA LEU A 92 15.65 -0.46 10.21
C LEU A 92 15.87 -1.77 9.42
N PRO A 93 14.81 -2.57 9.20
CA PRO A 93 14.90 -3.76 8.34
C PRO A 93 15.00 -3.39 6.86
N GLY A 94 14.48 -2.23 6.49
CA GLY A 94 14.46 -1.76 5.12
C GLY A 94 13.67 -0.45 4.96
N VAL A 95 13.47 -0.06 3.71
CA VAL A 95 12.68 1.12 3.34
C VAL A 95 11.75 0.80 2.16
N ASN A 96 10.54 1.33 2.24
CA ASN A 96 9.52 1.33 1.18
C ASN A 96 9.23 2.76 0.75
N GLY A 97 9.05 2.98 -0.53
CA GLY A 97 8.67 4.28 -1.05
C GLY A 97 8.67 4.32 -2.56
N ALA A 98 8.28 5.45 -3.10
CA ALA A 98 8.44 5.71 -4.52
C ALA A 98 9.93 5.79 -4.90
N VAL A 99 10.24 5.47 -6.14
CA VAL A 99 11.57 5.70 -6.71
C VAL A 99 11.57 7.13 -7.29
N PRO A 100 12.57 7.99 -6.99
CA PRO A 100 13.87 7.68 -6.41
C PRO A 100 13.99 7.80 -4.88
N GLU A 101 12.94 8.18 -4.15
CA GLU A 101 13.01 8.51 -2.72
C GLU A 101 13.53 7.34 -1.87
N ALA A 102 12.97 6.13 -2.09
CA ALA A 102 13.41 4.92 -1.38
C ALA A 102 14.89 4.58 -1.67
N VAL A 103 15.34 4.78 -2.90
CA VAL A 103 16.73 4.53 -3.30
C VAL A 103 17.67 5.53 -2.63
N ARG A 104 17.34 6.83 -2.65
CA ARG A 104 18.13 7.87 -1.98
C ARG A 104 18.26 7.63 -0.49
N PHE A 105 17.15 7.26 0.17
CA PHE A 105 17.19 6.90 1.58
C PHE A 105 18.10 5.68 1.82
N ALA A 106 17.96 4.63 1.01
CA ALA A 106 18.74 3.41 1.15
C ALA A 106 20.25 3.65 0.96
N GLU A 107 20.63 4.50 0.01
CA GLU A 107 22.04 4.90 -0.21
C GLU A 107 22.60 5.69 0.98
N ALA A 108 21.85 6.67 1.49
CA ALA A 108 22.24 7.45 2.67
C ALA A 108 22.33 6.58 3.93
N TRP A 109 21.39 5.65 4.10
CA TRP A 109 21.39 4.69 5.21
C TRP A 109 22.56 3.71 5.15
N ALA A 110 22.88 3.20 3.97
CA ALA A 110 24.04 2.35 3.73
C ALA A 110 25.36 3.07 4.06
N ALA A 111 25.48 4.34 3.67
CA ALA A 111 26.66 5.16 3.98
C ALA A 111 26.85 5.38 5.49
N LYS A 112 25.74 5.52 6.25
CA LYS A 112 25.76 5.67 7.71
C LYS A 112 26.09 4.37 8.43
N THR A 113 25.43 3.26 8.03
CA THR A 113 25.42 2.02 8.82
C THR A 113 26.39 0.94 8.32
N GLY A 114 26.84 1.05 7.07
CA GLY A 114 27.61 -0.01 6.39
C GLY A 114 26.78 -1.19 5.91
N LYS A 115 25.46 -1.21 6.18
CA LYS A 115 24.54 -2.25 5.69
C LYS A 115 24.38 -2.14 4.17
N LYS A 116 24.15 -3.27 3.50
CA LYS A 116 23.99 -3.31 2.06
C LYS A 116 22.51 -3.26 1.67
N PRO A 117 22.08 -2.26 0.88
CA PRO A 117 20.72 -2.22 0.38
C PRO A 117 20.53 -3.26 -0.74
N ARG A 118 19.40 -3.98 -0.68
CA ARG A 118 18.99 -4.94 -1.71
C ARG A 118 17.51 -4.74 -2.02
N THR A 119 17.19 -4.41 -3.27
CA THR A 119 15.79 -4.32 -3.72
C THR A 119 15.19 -5.73 -3.75
N THR A 120 14.10 -5.92 -3.00
CA THR A 120 13.37 -7.18 -2.94
C THR A 120 12.14 -7.16 -3.83
N PHE A 121 11.54 -5.99 -4.04
CA PHE A 121 10.33 -5.87 -4.84
C PHE A 121 10.27 -4.52 -5.57
N ALA A 122 9.99 -4.57 -6.88
CA ALA A 122 9.81 -3.40 -7.73
C ALA A 122 8.35 -3.36 -8.24
N GLN A 123 7.64 -2.29 -7.93
CA GLN A 123 6.21 -2.15 -8.21
C GLN A 123 5.91 -0.91 -9.04
N GLY A 124 4.85 -0.97 -9.83
CA GLY A 124 4.19 0.22 -10.36
C GLY A 124 3.06 0.65 -9.43
N LEU A 125 3.04 1.91 -9.03
CA LEU A 125 1.90 2.54 -8.38
C LEU A 125 0.96 3.10 -9.44
N PHE A 126 -0.32 2.77 -9.34
CA PHE A 126 -1.36 3.21 -10.25
C PHE A 126 -2.49 3.91 -9.49
N GLN A 127 -3.16 4.84 -10.16
CA GLN A 127 -4.35 5.51 -9.67
C GLN A 127 -5.50 5.47 -10.67
N LEU A 128 -6.72 5.56 -10.18
CA LEU A 128 -7.95 5.58 -10.95
C LEU A 128 -8.90 6.63 -10.39
N ASP A 129 -9.50 7.44 -11.26
CA ASP A 129 -10.57 8.38 -10.94
C ASP A 129 -11.88 8.07 -11.69
N ARG A 130 -11.82 7.22 -12.69
CA ARG A 130 -12.98 6.76 -13.48
C ARG A 130 -12.71 5.40 -14.09
N VAL A 131 -13.66 4.49 -13.94
CA VAL A 131 -13.58 3.13 -14.49
C VAL A 131 -13.96 3.13 -15.96
N GLU A 132 -13.10 2.52 -16.79
CA GLU A 132 -13.46 2.08 -18.13
C GLU A 132 -14.23 0.74 -18.02
N SER A 133 -15.31 0.60 -18.80
CA SER A 133 -16.21 -0.55 -18.63
C SER A 133 -15.56 -1.89 -19.01
N VAL A 134 -15.65 -2.85 -18.13
CA VAL A 134 -15.34 -4.27 -18.40
C VAL A 134 -16.67 -5.01 -18.52
N SER A 135 -16.87 -5.72 -19.63
CA SER A 135 -18.11 -6.44 -19.93
C SER A 135 -17.83 -7.86 -20.42
N GLY A 136 -18.87 -8.70 -20.42
CA GLY A 136 -18.79 -10.05 -21.00
C GLY A 136 -18.19 -11.10 -20.07
N VAL A 137 -18.05 -10.82 -18.76
CA VAL A 137 -17.61 -11.78 -17.76
C VAL A 137 -18.83 -12.23 -16.94
N SER A 138 -19.06 -13.54 -16.84
CA SER A 138 -20.12 -14.13 -16.01
C SER A 138 -19.83 -13.95 -14.52
N GLY A 139 -20.86 -14.02 -13.69
CA GLY A 139 -20.76 -13.89 -12.25
C GLY A 139 -21.09 -12.50 -11.72
N THR A 140 -20.98 -12.34 -10.41
CA THR A 140 -21.32 -11.13 -9.67
C THR A 140 -20.36 -10.87 -8.54
N LEU A 141 -20.20 -9.58 -8.18
CA LEU A 141 -19.44 -9.16 -7.00
C LEU A 141 -20.35 -9.21 -5.77
N ARG A 142 -19.87 -9.82 -4.69
CA ARG A 142 -20.46 -9.70 -3.35
C ARG A 142 -19.42 -9.31 -2.31
N GLU A 143 -19.87 -8.81 -1.17
CA GLU A 143 -19.01 -8.67 0.01
C GLU A 143 -18.70 -10.05 0.59
N ALA A 144 -17.50 -10.19 1.14
CA ALA A 144 -17.14 -11.37 1.90
C ALA A 144 -17.67 -11.25 3.33
N GLY A 145 -18.13 -12.39 3.87
CA GLY A 145 -18.55 -12.51 5.25
C GLY A 145 -17.63 -13.40 6.07
N VAL A 146 -17.99 -13.59 7.34
CA VAL A 146 -17.25 -14.49 8.25
C VAL A 146 -17.26 -15.95 7.77
N GLU A 147 -18.25 -16.35 7.01
CA GLU A 147 -18.37 -17.66 6.36
C GLU A 147 -17.29 -17.90 5.30
N ASP A 148 -16.74 -16.85 4.73
CA ASP A 148 -15.68 -16.93 3.71
C ASP A 148 -14.27 -16.98 4.31
N ARG A 149 -14.14 -16.81 5.62
CA ARG A 149 -12.86 -16.60 6.32
C ARG A 149 -11.81 -17.64 5.95
N GLU A 150 -12.13 -18.93 6.02
CA GLU A 150 -11.17 -20.00 5.77
C GLU A 150 -10.70 -20.00 4.30
N LEU A 151 -11.62 -19.79 3.36
CA LEU A 151 -11.31 -19.64 1.93
C LEU A 151 -10.39 -18.45 1.68
N LEU A 152 -10.67 -17.33 2.32
CA LEU A 152 -9.87 -16.12 2.16
C LEU A 152 -8.47 -16.27 2.74
N ILE A 153 -8.30 -16.97 3.85
CA ILE A 153 -6.98 -17.28 4.44
C ILE A 153 -6.17 -18.13 3.46
N GLU A 154 -6.77 -19.21 2.92
CA GLU A 154 -6.12 -20.07 1.93
C GLU A 154 -5.68 -19.27 0.70
N TRP A 155 -6.57 -18.47 0.14
CA TRP A 155 -6.28 -17.68 -1.06
C TRP A 155 -5.31 -16.52 -0.79
N TRP A 156 -5.32 -15.97 0.42
CA TRP A 156 -4.34 -14.96 0.83
C TRP A 156 -2.95 -15.54 0.94
N GLN A 157 -2.80 -16.73 1.53
CA GLN A 157 -1.53 -17.47 1.60
C GLN A 157 -1.01 -17.76 0.19
N ALA A 158 -1.86 -18.30 -0.69
CA ALA A 158 -1.50 -18.59 -2.07
C ALA A 158 -1.05 -17.31 -2.83
N PHE A 159 -1.74 -16.18 -2.63
CA PHE A 159 -1.32 -14.90 -3.17
C PHE A 159 0.08 -14.48 -2.68
N VAL A 160 0.33 -14.61 -1.38
CA VAL A 160 1.63 -14.27 -0.78
C VAL A 160 2.75 -15.13 -1.36
N GLU A 161 2.53 -16.44 -1.46
CA GLU A 161 3.50 -17.38 -2.02
C GLU A 161 3.81 -17.07 -3.49
N GLU A 162 2.80 -16.73 -4.29
CA GLU A 162 2.98 -16.46 -5.71
C GLU A 162 3.54 -15.08 -6.03
N ALA A 163 3.10 -14.05 -5.27
CA ALA A 163 3.34 -12.65 -5.65
C ALA A 163 4.45 -11.98 -4.84
N LEU A 164 4.72 -12.41 -3.62
CA LEU A 164 5.60 -11.66 -2.73
C LEU A 164 6.95 -12.36 -2.46
N HIS A 165 7.21 -13.53 -2.98
CA HIS A 165 8.46 -14.32 -2.95
C HIS A 165 9.29 -14.26 -1.65
N GLU A 166 9.04 -13.32 -0.76
CA GLU A 166 9.66 -13.13 0.54
C GLU A 166 8.57 -12.85 1.57
N SER A 167 8.75 -13.35 2.76
CA SER A 167 7.83 -13.42 3.89
C SER A 167 6.89 -12.22 4.00
N ALA A 168 5.60 -12.45 3.84
CA ALA A 168 4.61 -11.53 4.37
C ALA A 168 4.86 -11.37 5.88
N VAL A 169 5.03 -10.16 6.32
CA VAL A 169 5.27 -9.86 7.74
C VAL A 169 3.98 -10.06 8.56
N GLU A 170 2.81 -9.91 7.89
CA GLU A 170 1.51 -10.09 8.54
C GLU A 170 0.94 -11.49 8.22
N PRO A 171 0.57 -12.29 9.25
CA PRO A 171 -0.12 -13.56 9.04
C PRO A 171 -1.44 -13.39 8.27
N ALA A 172 -1.75 -14.34 7.40
CA ALA A 172 -2.93 -14.27 6.52
C ALA A 172 -4.25 -14.20 7.31
N ASP A 173 -4.35 -14.92 8.41
CA ASP A 173 -5.50 -14.90 9.31
C ASP A 173 -5.71 -13.50 9.92
N HIS A 174 -4.66 -12.84 10.40
CA HIS A 174 -4.74 -11.47 10.91
C HIS A 174 -5.14 -10.48 9.82
N ALA A 175 -4.55 -10.60 8.61
CA ALA A 175 -4.88 -9.75 7.48
C ALA A 175 -6.34 -9.88 7.03
N VAL A 176 -6.88 -11.09 7.03
CA VAL A 176 -8.29 -11.38 6.70
C VAL A 176 -9.20 -10.89 7.80
N ASP A 177 -8.93 -11.25 9.07
CA ASP A 177 -9.76 -10.86 10.22
C ASP A 177 -9.88 -9.34 10.35
N HIS A 178 -8.78 -8.62 10.19
CA HIS A 178 -8.81 -7.16 10.18
C HIS A 178 -9.74 -6.62 9.08
N ARG A 179 -9.64 -7.12 7.85
CA ARG A 179 -10.47 -6.64 6.73
C ARG A 179 -11.93 -7.01 6.83
N LEU A 180 -12.25 -8.14 7.47
CA LEU A 180 -13.64 -8.53 7.71
C LEU A 180 -14.31 -7.72 8.84
N SER A 181 -13.51 -7.10 9.73
CA SER A 181 -14.01 -6.37 10.89
C SER A 181 -13.83 -4.84 10.81
N ALA A 182 -12.90 -4.35 10.00
CA ALA A 182 -12.57 -2.94 9.90
C ALA A 182 -13.67 -2.12 9.22
N ARG A 183 -13.83 -0.87 9.65
CA ARG A 183 -14.85 0.03 9.12
C ARG A 183 -14.57 0.52 7.69
N GLU A 184 -13.30 0.81 7.40
CA GLU A 184 -12.86 1.41 6.13
C GLU A 184 -11.92 0.47 5.35
N ALA A 185 -12.08 -0.83 5.56
CA ALA A 185 -11.44 -1.87 4.78
C ALA A 185 -12.42 -3.00 4.51
N GLY A 186 -12.10 -3.89 3.61
CA GLY A 186 -12.97 -5.03 3.32
C GLY A 186 -12.39 -5.98 2.30
N VAL A 187 -13.14 -7.04 2.08
CA VAL A 187 -12.87 -8.04 1.05
C VAL A 187 -14.13 -8.24 0.23
N VAL A 188 -13.98 -8.38 -1.06
CA VAL A 188 -15.05 -8.74 -1.99
C VAL A 188 -14.67 -9.99 -2.75
N ILE A 189 -15.65 -10.77 -3.09
CA ILE A 189 -15.55 -12.03 -3.84
C ILE A 189 -16.29 -11.90 -5.16
N TRP A 190 -15.73 -12.45 -6.22
CA TRP A 190 -16.44 -12.69 -7.47
C TRP A 190 -17.00 -14.11 -7.46
N ASP A 191 -18.30 -14.21 -7.54
CA ASP A 191 -19.03 -15.48 -7.62
C ASP A 191 -19.50 -15.74 -9.05
N ASP A 192 -19.15 -16.92 -9.58
CA ASP A 192 -19.66 -17.48 -10.82
C ASP A 192 -20.08 -18.93 -10.54
N GLU A 193 -21.27 -19.10 -9.95
CA GLU A 193 -21.82 -20.30 -9.29
C GLU A 193 -21.05 -20.68 -8.00
N THR A 194 -19.77 -20.40 -7.92
CA THR A 194 -18.89 -20.57 -6.75
C THR A 194 -17.94 -19.39 -6.66
N PRO A 195 -17.28 -19.17 -5.51
CA PRO A 195 -16.19 -18.19 -5.42
C PRO A 195 -15.06 -18.50 -6.41
N VAL A 196 -14.64 -17.51 -7.21
CA VAL A 196 -13.62 -17.70 -8.26
C VAL A 196 -12.48 -16.67 -8.21
N SER A 197 -12.64 -15.57 -7.47
CA SER A 197 -11.62 -14.54 -7.30
C SER A 197 -11.95 -13.67 -6.10
N PHE A 198 -10.93 -13.10 -5.43
CA PHE A 198 -11.15 -12.08 -4.41
C PHE A 198 -10.32 -10.83 -4.65
N ALA A 199 -10.78 -9.71 -4.09
CA ALA A 199 -10.01 -8.50 -3.95
C ALA A 199 -10.24 -7.89 -2.56
N ALA A 200 -9.17 -7.41 -1.93
CA ALA A 200 -9.27 -6.64 -0.70
C ALA A 200 -9.11 -5.14 -0.99
N PHE A 201 -9.58 -4.33 -0.07
CA PHE A 201 -9.35 -2.87 -0.09
C PHE A 201 -9.13 -2.36 1.33
N GLY A 202 -8.47 -1.21 1.45
CA GLY A 202 -8.20 -0.60 2.75
C GLY A 202 -7.15 0.51 2.65
N GLY A 203 -6.66 0.97 3.80
CA GLY A 203 -5.70 2.07 3.87
C GLY A 203 -6.27 3.35 3.29
N PRO A 204 -7.37 3.89 3.89
CA PRO A 204 -8.02 5.09 3.40
C PRO A 204 -7.10 6.30 3.47
N THR A 205 -7.23 7.16 2.46
CA THR A 205 -6.64 8.49 2.44
C THR A 205 -7.77 9.53 2.43
N PRO A 206 -7.52 10.83 2.57
CA PRO A 206 -8.59 11.83 2.52
C PRO A 206 -9.49 11.76 1.29
N ASN A 207 -8.94 11.42 0.11
CA ASN A 207 -9.72 11.36 -1.12
C ASN A 207 -9.74 9.97 -1.78
N GLY A 208 -9.00 9.00 -1.26
CA GLY A 208 -8.84 7.71 -1.94
C GLY A 208 -8.79 6.50 -1.03
N ILE A 209 -8.65 5.34 -1.67
CA ILE A 209 -8.49 4.06 -0.98
C ILE A 209 -7.67 3.11 -1.85
N ARG A 210 -6.91 2.23 -1.22
CA ARG A 210 -6.08 1.26 -1.92
C ARG A 210 -6.82 -0.06 -2.13
N ILE A 211 -6.71 -0.63 -3.33
CA ILE A 211 -7.17 -1.98 -3.67
C ILE A 211 -5.97 -2.92 -3.69
N GLY A 212 -6.09 -4.06 -3.05
CA GLY A 212 -5.11 -5.14 -2.99
C GLY A 212 -5.11 -5.86 -1.65
N PRO A 213 -4.77 -7.15 -1.70
CA PRO A 213 -4.45 -7.97 -2.88
C PRO A 213 -5.64 -8.23 -3.80
N VAL A 214 -5.35 -8.67 -5.03
CA VAL A 214 -6.30 -9.24 -5.98
C VAL A 214 -5.78 -10.60 -6.39
N TYR A 215 -6.58 -11.65 -6.19
CA TYR A 215 -6.17 -13.01 -6.49
C TYR A 215 -7.26 -13.81 -7.19
N THR A 216 -6.84 -14.62 -8.14
CA THR A 216 -7.66 -15.61 -8.84
C THR A 216 -6.90 -16.93 -8.82
N PRO A 217 -7.44 -18.00 -8.23
CA PRO A 217 -6.82 -19.33 -8.24
C PRO A 217 -6.49 -19.81 -9.67
N PRO A 218 -5.43 -20.59 -9.87
CA PRO A 218 -4.96 -21.01 -11.19
C PRO A 218 -6.03 -21.60 -12.11
N GLU A 219 -6.92 -22.41 -11.58
CA GLU A 219 -8.02 -23.08 -12.30
C GLU A 219 -9.10 -22.11 -12.81
N HIS A 220 -9.17 -20.90 -12.24
CA HIS A 220 -10.15 -19.88 -12.61
C HIS A 220 -9.54 -18.76 -13.48
N ARG A 221 -8.23 -18.79 -13.76
CA ARG A 221 -7.53 -17.76 -14.53
C ARG A 221 -7.92 -17.72 -16.00
N ARG A 222 -7.62 -16.61 -16.66
CA ARG A 222 -7.88 -16.36 -18.10
C ARG A 222 -9.34 -16.32 -18.49
N ARG A 223 -10.23 -16.12 -17.52
CA ARG A 223 -11.69 -15.95 -17.72
C ARG A 223 -12.14 -14.49 -17.50
N GLY A 224 -11.22 -13.58 -17.17
CA GLY A 224 -11.51 -12.16 -16.96
C GLY A 224 -11.97 -11.79 -15.54
N TYR A 225 -12.05 -12.74 -14.61
CA TYR A 225 -12.60 -12.51 -13.27
C TYR A 225 -11.88 -11.42 -12.50
N ALA A 226 -10.53 -11.41 -12.45
CA ALA A 226 -9.77 -10.35 -11.79
C ALA A 226 -10.06 -8.96 -12.38
N SER A 227 -10.22 -8.86 -13.72
CA SER A 227 -10.56 -7.60 -14.38
C SER A 227 -11.96 -7.12 -13.98
N ALA A 228 -12.97 -8.02 -14.05
CA ALA A 228 -14.36 -7.69 -13.72
C ALA A 228 -14.50 -7.32 -12.25
N LEU A 229 -13.89 -8.11 -11.36
CA LEU A 229 -13.87 -7.87 -9.92
C LEU A 229 -13.25 -6.51 -9.59
N THR A 230 -12.03 -6.23 -10.10
CA THR A 230 -11.35 -4.98 -9.83
C THR A 230 -12.11 -3.78 -10.39
N ALA A 231 -12.63 -3.86 -11.62
CA ALA A 231 -13.42 -2.80 -12.21
C ALA A 231 -14.70 -2.52 -11.39
N ARG A 232 -15.40 -3.56 -10.98
CA ARG A 232 -16.64 -3.43 -10.21
C ARG A 232 -16.38 -2.87 -8.81
N LEU A 233 -15.34 -3.37 -8.12
CA LEU A 233 -14.91 -2.84 -6.82
C LEU A 233 -14.50 -1.37 -6.93
N SER A 234 -13.67 -1.03 -7.92
CA SER A 234 -13.24 0.35 -8.16
C SER A 234 -14.43 1.27 -8.40
N SER A 235 -15.39 0.86 -9.25
CA SER A 235 -16.61 1.62 -9.53
C SER A 235 -17.39 1.91 -8.25
N ARG A 236 -17.56 0.90 -7.39
CA ARG A 236 -18.26 1.03 -6.11
C ARG A 236 -17.52 1.96 -5.12
N LEU A 237 -16.21 1.83 -5.02
CA LEU A 237 -15.40 2.69 -4.14
C LEU A 237 -15.41 4.15 -4.61
N LEU A 238 -15.43 4.39 -5.90
CA LEU A 238 -15.51 5.74 -6.49
C LEU A 238 -16.88 6.42 -6.29
N GLU A 239 -17.92 5.73 -5.82
CA GLU A 239 -19.17 6.36 -5.41
C GLU A 239 -19.00 7.26 -4.17
N THR A 240 -18.02 6.94 -3.31
CA THR A 240 -17.74 7.65 -2.06
C THR A 240 -16.33 8.21 -1.96
N ARG A 241 -15.43 7.84 -2.87
CA ARG A 241 -14.03 8.27 -2.93
C ARG A 241 -13.74 8.90 -4.29
N ARG A 242 -12.76 9.78 -4.35
CA ARG A 242 -12.33 10.40 -5.61
C ARG A 242 -11.31 9.55 -6.36
N LEU A 243 -10.56 8.71 -5.64
CA LEU A 243 -9.43 7.98 -6.17
C LEU A 243 -9.40 6.53 -5.64
N CYS A 244 -9.00 5.61 -6.50
CA CYS A 244 -8.53 4.28 -6.10
C CYS A 244 -7.05 4.16 -6.44
N PHE A 245 -6.29 3.49 -5.57
CA PHE A 245 -4.88 3.22 -5.76
C PHE A 245 -4.64 1.71 -5.79
N LEU A 246 -3.61 1.27 -6.51
CA LEU A 246 -3.10 -0.09 -6.39
C LEU A 246 -1.61 -0.13 -6.71
N TYR A 247 -0.96 -1.18 -6.21
CA TYR A 247 0.39 -1.54 -6.57
C TYR A 247 0.37 -2.83 -7.38
N THR A 248 1.25 -2.94 -8.36
CA THR A 248 1.40 -4.15 -9.16
C THR A 248 2.86 -4.42 -9.43
N ASP A 249 3.24 -5.69 -9.46
CA ASP A 249 4.59 -6.11 -9.81
C ASP A 249 4.93 -5.69 -11.25
N LEU A 250 6.03 -4.95 -11.43
CA LEU A 250 6.51 -4.54 -12.75
C LEU A 250 6.89 -5.73 -13.63
N ALA A 251 7.25 -6.86 -13.03
CA ALA A 251 7.55 -8.10 -13.75
C ALA A 251 6.29 -8.85 -14.21
N ASN A 252 5.08 -8.42 -13.80
CA ASN A 252 3.81 -9.05 -14.19
C ASN A 252 3.07 -8.25 -15.28
N PRO A 253 3.38 -8.46 -16.58
CA PRO A 253 2.75 -7.70 -17.66
C PRO A 253 1.25 -7.95 -17.81
N THR A 254 0.75 -9.09 -17.32
CA THR A 254 -0.68 -9.43 -17.39
C THR A 254 -1.49 -8.53 -16.46
N SER A 255 -1.07 -8.38 -15.22
CA SER A 255 -1.73 -7.52 -14.24
C SER A 255 -1.65 -6.05 -14.66
N ASN A 256 -0.49 -5.59 -15.12
CA ASN A 256 -0.31 -4.21 -15.59
C ASN A 256 -1.31 -3.87 -16.70
N LYS A 257 -1.42 -4.74 -17.72
CA LYS A 257 -2.37 -4.55 -18.82
C LYS A 257 -3.83 -4.56 -18.38
N ILE A 258 -4.19 -5.43 -17.42
CA ILE A 258 -5.54 -5.49 -16.86
C ILE A 258 -5.91 -4.14 -16.22
N TYR A 259 -5.04 -3.59 -15.39
CA TYR A 259 -5.31 -2.34 -14.70
C TYR A 259 -5.38 -1.14 -15.66
N GLU A 260 -4.52 -1.07 -16.66
CA GLU A 260 -4.59 -0.06 -17.72
C GLU A 260 -5.92 -0.14 -18.50
N GLN A 261 -6.41 -1.34 -18.81
CA GLN A 261 -7.69 -1.54 -19.48
C GLN A 261 -8.90 -1.11 -18.63
N ILE A 262 -8.81 -1.18 -17.30
CA ILE A 262 -9.83 -0.68 -16.37
C ILE A 262 -9.81 0.86 -16.31
N GLY A 263 -8.73 1.49 -16.75
CA GLY A 263 -8.55 2.95 -16.74
C GLY A 263 -7.53 3.44 -15.71
N TYR A 264 -6.86 2.53 -14.99
CA TYR A 264 -5.78 2.91 -14.07
C TYR A 264 -4.61 3.53 -14.83
N ARG A 265 -4.08 4.61 -14.29
CA ARG A 265 -2.92 5.32 -14.85
C ARG A 265 -1.73 5.18 -13.91
N ARG A 266 -0.57 4.87 -14.48
CA ARG A 266 0.68 4.78 -13.71
C ARG A 266 1.06 6.15 -13.15
N VAL A 267 1.40 6.17 -11.85
CA VAL A 267 1.85 7.37 -11.14
C VAL A 267 3.37 7.39 -11.07
N CYS A 268 3.97 6.34 -10.53
CA CYS A 268 5.42 6.20 -10.38
C CYS A 268 5.81 4.74 -10.15
N ASP A 269 7.11 4.49 -10.13
CA ASP A 269 7.67 3.25 -9.59
C ASP A 269 7.82 3.36 -8.07
N ALA A 270 7.67 2.22 -7.41
CA ALA A 270 7.92 2.06 -5.99
C ALA A 270 8.83 0.86 -5.75
N ALA A 271 9.58 0.89 -4.69
CA ALA A 271 10.49 -0.19 -4.32
C ALA A 271 10.39 -0.53 -2.83
N ALA A 272 10.55 -1.83 -2.54
CA ALA A 272 10.90 -2.33 -1.23
C ALA A 272 12.39 -2.70 -1.24
N ILE A 273 13.15 -2.11 -0.33
CA ILE A 273 14.60 -2.30 -0.21
C ILE A 273 14.89 -2.75 1.22
N VAL A 274 15.56 -3.88 1.39
CA VAL A 274 15.99 -4.40 2.70
C VAL A 274 17.47 -4.07 2.94
N PHE A 275 17.86 -4.09 4.20
CA PHE A 275 19.21 -3.80 4.66
C PHE A 275 19.84 -5.05 5.27
N ASP A 276 20.71 -5.70 4.51
CA ASP A 276 21.47 -6.91 4.88
C ASP A 276 22.75 -6.58 5.66
#